data_3a09e07ac82dc3ffe6d82c333268f434
#
_entry.id   3a09e07ac82dc3ffe6d82c333268f434
#
_cell.length_a   1.000
_cell.length_b   1.000
_cell.length_c   1.000
_cell.angle_alpha   90.00
_cell.angle_beta   90.00
_cell.angle_gamma   90.00
#
_symmetry.space_group_name_H-M   'P 1'
#
loop_
_entity.id
_entity.type
_entity.pdbx_description
1 polymer ?
#
loop_
_entity_poly.entity_id
_entity_poly.type
_entity_poly.pdbx_seq_one_letter_code
_entity_poly.pdbx_strand_id
1 'polypeptide(L)'
;AASLENAFEDELIPMFEHGSYKQSKRIYKKMLEMFKAIPQDRTQIKIRIGIVGEIYMKYSPLGNQHLEDYLIEEGFEPVLSGVMDFALYCVENSIIDYEYYHMHEKNHYIYNIVKDVIMRMQKTFRDIVKKDGTFIAPDDFSEVIDNGKAFIDPGVKMGEGWLLTGEVVSLIKSGVTNVISAQPFG
;
A
#
# COMPACT_ATOMS: atom_id res chain seq x y z
N ALA A 1 -13.76 -6.19 -18.31
CA ALA A 1 -14.06 -5.38 -17.12
C ALA A 1 -15.31 -5.89 -16.40
N ALA A 2 -16.52 -5.81 -16.98
CA ALA A 2 -17.77 -6.20 -16.33
C ALA A 2 -17.80 -7.65 -15.77
N SER A 3 -17.18 -8.63 -16.42
CA SER A 3 -17.14 -10.02 -15.94
C SER A 3 -16.25 -10.18 -14.69
N LEU A 4 -15.22 -9.36 -14.53
CA LEU A 4 -14.35 -9.40 -13.36
C LEU A 4 -15.00 -8.67 -12.18
N GLU A 5 -15.68 -7.57 -12.45
CA GLU A 5 -16.44 -6.78 -11.48
C GLU A 5 -17.55 -7.61 -10.86
N ASN A 6 -18.35 -8.31 -11.70
CA ASN A 6 -19.37 -9.25 -11.22
C ASN A 6 -18.77 -10.39 -10.40
N ALA A 7 -17.64 -10.98 -10.82
CA ALA A 7 -16.98 -12.04 -10.06
C ALA A 7 -16.40 -11.52 -8.73
N PHE A 8 -15.98 -10.25 -8.66
CA PHE A 8 -15.56 -9.62 -7.40
C PHE A 8 -16.75 -9.46 -6.45
N GLU A 9 -17.87 -8.94 -6.95
CA GLU A 9 -19.09 -8.75 -6.17
C GLU A 9 -19.72 -10.09 -5.75
N ASP A 10 -19.86 -11.03 -6.67
CA ASP A 10 -20.57 -12.29 -6.43
C ASP A 10 -19.75 -13.31 -5.62
N GLU A 11 -18.43 -13.30 -5.73
CA GLU A 11 -17.57 -14.32 -5.10
C GLU A 11 -16.73 -13.77 -3.95
N LEU A 12 -16.05 -12.63 -4.13
CA LEU A 12 -15.11 -12.14 -3.12
C LEU A 12 -15.80 -11.42 -1.97
N ILE A 13 -16.75 -10.53 -2.23
CA ILE A 13 -17.45 -9.80 -1.17
C ILE A 13 -18.08 -10.76 -0.15
N PRO A 14 -18.86 -11.79 -0.54
CA PRO A 14 -19.40 -12.77 0.40
C PRO A 14 -18.33 -13.53 1.17
N MET A 15 -17.17 -13.81 0.55
CA MET A 15 -16.05 -14.46 1.25
C MET A 15 -15.45 -13.56 2.33
N PHE A 16 -15.43 -12.24 2.16
CA PHE A 16 -15.00 -11.30 3.18
C PHE A 16 -16.06 -11.11 4.27
N GLU A 17 -17.33 -10.99 3.90
CA GLU A 17 -18.43 -10.76 4.85
C GLU A 17 -18.66 -11.96 5.78
N HIS A 18 -18.56 -13.19 5.24
CA HIS A 18 -18.83 -14.42 5.98
C HIS A 18 -17.56 -15.20 6.34
N GLY A 19 -16.40 -14.70 5.92
CA GLY A 19 -15.10 -15.32 6.12
C GLY A 19 -14.56 -15.09 7.53
N SER A 20 -13.73 -16.00 7.99
CA SER A 20 -12.91 -15.82 9.19
C SER A 20 -11.47 -15.48 8.79
N TYR A 21 -10.71 -14.90 9.71
CA TYR A 21 -9.27 -14.66 9.52
C TYR A 21 -8.51 -15.92 9.07
N LYS A 22 -8.95 -17.10 9.52
CA LYS A 22 -8.36 -18.39 9.10
C LYS A 22 -8.51 -18.67 7.60
N GLN A 23 -9.46 -18.03 6.94
CA GLN A 23 -9.72 -18.19 5.51
C GLN A 23 -8.98 -17.13 4.65
N SER A 24 -8.33 -16.14 5.25
CA SER A 24 -7.66 -15.04 4.55
C SER A 24 -6.69 -15.53 3.46
N LYS A 25 -5.91 -16.59 3.73
CA LYS A 25 -5.02 -17.19 2.73
C LYS A 25 -5.76 -17.73 1.50
N ARG A 26 -6.95 -18.29 1.69
CA ARG A 26 -7.79 -18.79 0.60
C ARG A 26 -8.35 -17.64 -0.22
N ILE A 27 -8.80 -16.59 0.47
CA ILE A 27 -9.32 -15.37 -0.17
C ILE A 27 -8.23 -14.70 -1.01
N TYR A 28 -7.04 -14.49 -0.45
CA TYR A 28 -5.91 -13.90 -1.18
C TYR A 28 -5.50 -14.70 -2.42
N LYS A 29 -5.47 -16.02 -2.33
CA LYS A 29 -5.20 -16.87 -3.49
C LYS A 29 -6.29 -16.74 -4.57
N LYS A 30 -7.55 -16.73 -4.17
CA LYS A 30 -8.67 -16.55 -5.11
C LYS A 30 -8.59 -15.20 -5.81
N MET A 31 -8.32 -14.11 -5.08
CA MET A 31 -8.09 -12.79 -5.67
C MET A 31 -6.98 -12.83 -6.71
N LEU A 32 -5.85 -13.44 -6.36
CA LEU A 32 -4.70 -13.53 -7.25
C LEU A 32 -5.04 -14.29 -8.54
N GLU A 33 -5.76 -15.41 -8.46
CA GLU A 33 -6.22 -16.16 -9.64
C GLU A 33 -7.14 -15.32 -10.52
N MET A 34 -8.02 -14.53 -9.92
CA MET A 34 -8.92 -13.63 -10.67
C MET A 34 -8.14 -12.55 -11.42
N PHE A 35 -7.13 -11.92 -10.78
CA PHE A 35 -6.27 -10.95 -11.43
C PHE A 35 -5.41 -11.58 -12.54
N LYS A 36 -4.93 -12.80 -12.35
CA LYS A 36 -4.19 -13.54 -13.39
C LYS A 36 -5.02 -13.87 -14.61
N ALA A 37 -6.33 -14.02 -14.45
CA ALA A 37 -7.25 -14.30 -15.57
C ALA A 37 -7.46 -13.08 -16.48
N ILE A 38 -7.04 -11.87 -16.08
CA ILE A 38 -7.09 -10.67 -16.92
C ILE A 38 -6.03 -10.79 -18.03
N PRO A 39 -6.43 -10.74 -19.32
CA PRO A 39 -5.47 -10.74 -20.42
C PRO A 39 -4.52 -9.53 -20.31
N GLN A 40 -3.22 -9.80 -20.34
CA GLN A 40 -2.18 -8.78 -20.26
C GLN A 40 -1.36 -8.78 -21.54
N ASP A 41 -1.20 -7.61 -22.14
CA ASP A 41 -0.20 -7.42 -23.21
C ASP A 41 1.14 -7.04 -22.57
N ARG A 42 2.06 -8.01 -22.53
CA ARG A 42 3.42 -7.82 -22.00
C ARG A 42 4.44 -7.43 -23.06
N THR A 43 4.02 -7.21 -24.29
CA THR A 43 4.91 -6.79 -25.39
C THR A 43 5.25 -5.31 -25.32
N GLN A 44 4.42 -4.51 -24.65
CA GLN A 44 4.61 -3.08 -24.45
C GLN A 44 5.14 -2.82 -23.04
N ILE A 45 6.35 -2.27 -22.96
CA ILE A 45 6.92 -1.80 -21.69
C ILE A 45 6.54 -0.33 -21.55
N LYS A 46 5.72 -0.02 -20.56
CA LYS A 46 5.34 1.36 -20.23
C LYS A 46 6.31 1.98 -19.23
N ILE A 47 6.45 3.29 -19.30
CA ILE A 47 7.18 4.04 -18.26
C ILE A 47 6.35 4.02 -17.00
N ARG A 48 6.95 3.58 -15.90
CA ARG A 48 6.31 3.52 -14.57
C ARG A 48 6.44 4.86 -13.86
N ILE A 49 5.33 5.34 -13.30
CA ILE A 49 5.27 6.57 -12.52
C ILE A 49 4.71 6.25 -11.14
N GLY A 50 5.52 6.44 -10.10
CA GLY A 50 5.09 6.31 -8.71
C GLY A 50 4.21 7.49 -8.29
N ILE A 51 3.12 7.22 -7.57
CA ILE A 51 2.28 8.24 -6.97
C ILE A 51 2.40 8.11 -5.46
N VAL A 52 2.94 9.14 -4.82
CA VAL A 52 3.04 9.29 -3.37
C VAL A 52 2.32 10.55 -2.93
N GLY A 53 2.11 10.73 -1.65
CA GLY A 53 1.49 11.94 -1.13
C GLY A 53 0.49 11.66 -0.02
N GLU A 54 -0.30 12.69 0.31
CA GLU A 54 -1.34 12.62 1.32
C GLU A 54 -2.43 11.62 0.91
N ILE A 55 -2.94 10.84 1.86
CA ILE A 55 -3.79 9.68 1.59
C ILE A 55 -5.02 10.01 0.75
N TYR A 56 -5.73 11.10 1.05
CA TYR A 56 -6.90 11.50 0.28
C TYR A 56 -6.51 11.88 -1.15
N MET A 57 -5.45 12.68 -1.30
CA MET A 57 -4.97 13.10 -2.63
C MET A 57 -4.44 11.92 -3.44
N LYS A 58 -3.82 10.94 -2.78
CA LYS A 58 -3.25 9.77 -3.46
C LYS A 58 -4.32 8.82 -4.01
N TYR A 59 -5.40 8.59 -3.27
CA TYR A 59 -6.39 7.57 -3.61
C TYR A 59 -7.75 8.09 -4.09
N SER A 60 -8.08 9.36 -3.90
CA SER A 60 -9.37 9.91 -4.31
C SER A 60 -9.31 10.50 -5.71
N PRO A 61 -10.01 9.92 -6.70
CA PRO A 61 -10.08 10.50 -8.05
C PRO A 61 -10.61 11.94 -8.04
N LEU A 62 -11.53 12.25 -7.12
CA LEU A 62 -12.03 13.63 -6.94
C LEU A 62 -10.93 14.57 -6.43
N GLY A 63 -10.12 14.09 -5.48
CA GLY A 63 -9.05 14.89 -4.88
C GLY A 63 -7.90 15.16 -5.84
N ASN A 64 -7.50 14.16 -6.62
CA ASN A 64 -6.36 14.23 -7.54
C ASN A 64 -6.73 14.46 -9.02
N GLN A 65 -7.99 14.80 -9.31
CA GLN A 65 -8.49 15.06 -10.66
C GLN A 65 -8.26 13.87 -11.62
N HIS A 66 -8.52 12.65 -11.16
CA HIS A 66 -8.36 11.42 -11.94
C HIS A 66 -6.92 11.21 -12.45
N LEU A 67 -5.93 11.47 -11.60
CA LEU A 67 -4.51 11.38 -11.96
C LEU A 67 -4.11 10.02 -12.53
N GLU A 68 -4.62 8.91 -11.96
CA GLU A 68 -4.33 7.56 -12.48
C GLU A 68 -4.87 7.37 -13.90
N ASP A 69 -6.14 7.76 -14.12
CA ASP A 69 -6.77 7.65 -15.43
C ASP A 69 -6.01 8.49 -16.47
N TYR A 70 -5.64 9.71 -16.11
CA TYR A 70 -4.83 10.59 -16.96
C TYR A 70 -3.48 9.95 -17.32
N LEU A 71 -2.76 9.38 -16.36
CA LEU A 71 -1.48 8.71 -16.63
C LEU A 71 -1.64 7.50 -17.55
N ILE A 72 -2.71 6.71 -17.36
CA ILE A 72 -3.02 5.57 -18.22
C ILE A 72 -3.34 6.01 -19.66
N GLU A 73 -4.12 7.06 -19.82
CA GLU A 73 -4.46 7.65 -21.13
C GLU A 73 -3.22 8.18 -21.86
N GLU A 74 -2.27 8.79 -21.13
CA GLU A 74 -0.99 9.24 -21.66
C GLU A 74 0.01 8.09 -21.92
N GLY A 75 -0.38 6.84 -21.63
CA GLY A 75 0.42 5.66 -21.95
C GLY A 75 1.42 5.25 -20.85
N PHE A 76 1.33 5.81 -19.65
CA PHE A 76 2.14 5.44 -18.50
C PHE A 76 1.53 4.29 -17.69
N GLU A 77 2.32 3.72 -16.77
CA GLU A 77 1.88 2.74 -15.78
C GLU A 77 1.97 3.40 -14.39
N PRO A 78 0.82 3.81 -13.78
CA PRO A 78 0.83 4.36 -12.44
C PRO A 78 1.15 3.26 -11.41
N VAL A 79 1.94 3.60 -10.39
CA VAL A 79 2.33 2.70 -9.30
C VAL A 79 2.03 3.38 -7.97
N LEU A 80 1.07 2.83 -7.23
CA LEU A 80 0.70 3.30 -5.90
C LEU A 80 1.16 2.31 -4.84
N SER A 81 1.52 2.84 -3.67
CA SER A 81 1.72 2.03 -2.46
C SER A 81 0.38 1.51 -1.93
N GLY A 82 0.40 0.47 -1.10
CA GLY A 82 -0.83 -0.09 -0.53
C GLY A 82 -1.42 0.78 0.58
N VAL A 83 -2.76 0.87 0.65
CA VAL A 83 -3.48 1.57 1.74
C VAL A 83 -3.11 1.01 3.13
N MET A 84 -2.69 -0.25 3.22
CA MET A 84 -2.27 -0.87 4.46
C MET A 84 -1.04 -0.20 5.08
N ASP A 85 -0.17 0.37 4.26
CA ASP A 85 1.02 1.09 4.75
C ASP A 85 0.62 2.36 5.51
N PHE A 86 -0.45 3.03 5.08
CA PHE A 86 -1.01 4.15 5.84
C PHE A 86 -1.62 3.71 7.17
N ALA A 87 -2.32 2.58 7.22
CA ALA A 87 -2.86 2.05 8.48
C ALA A 87 -1.72 1.70 9.45
N LEU A 88 -0.65 1.08 8.97
CA LEU A 88 0.55 0.80 9.76
C LEU A 88 1.27 2.08 10.18
N TYR A 89 1.32 3.10 9.33
CA TYR A 89 1.85 4.41 9.65
C TYR A 89 1.12 5.07 10.83
N CYS A 90 -0.21 5.01 10.85
CA CYS A 90 -1.00 5.55 11.97
C CYS A 90 -0.66 4.85 13.31
N VAL A 91 -0.49 3.53 13.27
CA VAL A 91 -0.10 2.75 14.45
C VAL A 91 1.33 3.06 14.87
N GLU A 92 2.27 3.11 13.91
CA GLU A 92 3.68 3.44 14.17
C GLU A 92 3.84 4.84 14.77
N ASN A 93 3.10 5.83 14.27
CA ASN A 93 3.11 7.17 14.85
C ASN A 93 2.71 7.20 16.33
N SER A 94 1.77 6.34 16.73
CA SER A 94 1.39 6.22 18.15
C SER A 94 2.51 5.60 19.00
N ILE A 95 3.30 4.71 18.42
CA ILE A 95 4.49 4.12 19.06
C ILE A 95 5.60 5.17 19.16
N ILE A 96 5.87 5.93 18.10
CA ILE A 96 6.85 7.03 18.07
C ILE A 96 6.47 8.12 19.08
N ASP A 97 5.18 8.45 19.21
CA ASP A 97 4.71 9.41 20.21
C ASP A 97 5.04 8.98 21.65
N TYR A 98 4.93 7.70 21.92
CA TYR A 98 5.36 7.17 23.21
C TYR A 98 6.89 7.22 23.38
N GLU A 99 7.63 6.76 22.39
CA GLU A 99 9.09 6.67 22.46
C GLU A 99 9.75 8.06 22.59
N TYR A 100 9.24 9.06 21.87
CA TYR A 100 9.84 10.41 21.84
C TYR A 100 9.29 11.34 22.90
N TYR A 101 8.00 11.24 23.21
CA TYR A 101 7.29 12.24 24.02
C TYR A 101 6.57 11.65 25.23
N HIS A 102 6.69 10.34 25.47
CA HIS A 102 5.98 9.60 26.53
C HIS A 102 4.45 9.80 26.50
N MET A 103 3.91 10.04 25.31
CA MET A 103 2.47 10.15 25.10
C MET A 103 1.83 8.76 25.01
N HIS A 104 0.55 8.65 25.36
CA HIS A 104 -0.21 7.38 25.25
C HIS A 104 0.37 6.18 26.00
N GLU A 105 1.08 6.40 27.10
CA GLU A 105 1.80 5.39 27.89
C GLU A 105 0.95 4.13 28.21
N LYS A 106 -0.33 4.35 28.59
CA LYS A 106 -1.24 3.23 28.90
C LYS A 106 -1.60 2.34 27.72
N ASN A 107 -1.52 2.84 26.49
CA ASN A 107 -1.95 2.16 25.27
C ASN A 107 -0.77 1.65 24.42
N HIS A 108 0.46 2.02 24.76
CA HIS A 108 1.67 1.66 24.00
C HIS A 108 1.75 0.15 23.71
N TYR A 109 1.46 -0.69 24.70
CA TYR A 109 1.47 -2.14 24.51
C TYR A 109 0.44 -2.62 23.49
N ILE A 110 -0.75 -2.00 23.46
CA ILE A 110 -1.83 -2.32 22.52
C ILE A 110 -1.39 -1.97 21.09
N TYR A 111 -0.78 -0.81 20.87
CA TYR A 111 -0.30 -0.42 19.54
C TYR A 111 0.73 -1.39 18.96
N ASN A 112 1.66 -1.88 19.79
CA ASN A 112 2.62 -2.90 19.36
C ASN A 112 1.93 -4.21 18.95
N ILE A 113 0.93 -4.70 19.71
CA ILE A 113 0.16 -5.88 19.33
C ILE A 113 -0.59 -5.67 18.01
N VAL A 114 -1.25 -4.52 17.85
CA VAL A 114 -1.98 -4.19 16.61
C VAL A 114 -1.03 -4.14 15.42
N LYS A 115 0.13 -3.48 15.55
CA LYS A 115 1.18 -3.47 14.54
C LYS A 115 1.59 -4.90 14.14
N ASP A 116 1.91 -5.75 15.10
CA ASP A 116 2.33 -7.12 14.85
C ASP A 116 1.27 -7.94 14.11
N VAL A 117 0.00 -7.77 14.48
CA VAL A 117 -1.11 -8.45 13.79
C VAL A 117 -1.22 -8.01 12.35
N ILE A 118 -1.21 -6.70 12.08
CA ILE A 118 -1.34 -6.15 10.73
C ILE A 118 -0.12 -6.57 9.88
N MET A 119 1.09 -6.48 10.42
CA MET A 119 2.31 -6.90 9.71
C MET A 119 2.30 -8.41 9.37
N ARG A 120 1.77 -9.27 10.24
CA ARG A 120 1.59 -10.70 9.93
C ARG A 120 0.58 -10.92 8.80
N MET A 121 -0.49 -10.13 8.77
CA MET A 121 -1.46 -10.19 7.67
C MET A 121 -0.81 -9.76 6.35
N GLN A 122 -0.12 -8.62 6.34
CA GLN A 122 0.62 -8.12 5.18
C GLN A 122 1.67 -9.14 4.69
N LYS A 123 2.46 -9.70 5.61
CA LYS A 123 3.42 -10.75 5.29
C LYS A 123 2.75 -11.97 4.65
N THR A 124 1.60 -12.41 5.18
CA THR A 124 0.87 -13.55 4.62
C THR A 124 0.47 -13.30 3.16
N PHE A 125 -0.03 -12.11 2.84
CA PHE A 125 -0.37 -11.71 1.48
C PHE A 125 0.87 -11.63 0.59
N ARG A 126 1.92 -10.97 1.04
CA ARG A 126 3.19 -10.85 0.32
C ARG A 126 3.80 -12.22 -0.02
N ASP A 127 3.83 -13.14 0.94
CA ASP A 127 4.36 -14.49 0.73
C ASP A 127 3.56 -15.25 -0.35
N ILE A 128 2.24 -15.03 -0.42
CA ILE A 128 1.40 -15.63 -1.47
C ILE A 128 1.75 -15.03 -2.84
N VAL A 129 1.84 -13.70 -2.95
CA VAL A 129 2.19 -13.00 -4.20
C VAL A 129 3.60 -13.37 -4.65
N LYS A 130 4.58 -13.36 -3.74
CA LYS A 130 5.98 -13.76 -4.03
C LYS A 130 6.07 -15.21 -4.53
N LYS A 131 5.31 -16.12 -3.91
CA LYS A 131 5.30 -17.54 -4.31
C LYS A 131 4.68 -17.75 -5.68
N ASP A 132 3.65 -16.97 -6.02
CA ASP A 132 3.02 -17.04 -7.34
C ASP A 132 3.92 -16.48 -8.44
N GLY A 133 4.61 -15.38 -8.19
CA GLY A 133 5.58 -14.77 -9.10
C GLY A 133 4.99 -14.04 -10.31
N THR A 134 3.67 -13.93 -10.42
CA THR A 134 3.01 -13.23 -11.54
C THR A 134 3.04 -11.71 -11.36
N PHE A 135 2.91 -11.25 -10.12
CA PHE A 135 2.86 -9.84 -9.75
C PHE A 135 4.02 -9.49 -8.82
N ILE A 136 4.37 -8.21 -8.80
CA ILE A 136 5.35 -7.67 -7.86
C ILE A 136 4.68 -7.60 -6.49
N ALA A 137 5.28 -8.24 -5.49
CA ALA A 137 4.79 -8.15 -4.12
C ALA A 137 5.10 -6.77 -3.53
N PRO A 138 4.18 -6.18 -2.74
CA PRO A 138 4.47 -4.93 -2.04
C PRO A 138 5.66 -5.08 -1.09
N ASP A 139 6.33 -3.99 -0.77
CA ASP A 139 7.45 -3.97 0.16
C ASP A 139 7.04 -4.36 1.59
N ASP A 140 7.98 -4.74 2.41
CA ASP A 140 7.77 -4.89 3.84
C ASP A 140 7.67 -3.51 4.49
N PHE A 141 6.66 -3.30 5.32
CA PHE A 141 6.52 -2.02 5.98
C PHE A 141 7.73 -1.64 6.83
N SER A 142 8.43 -2.61 7.41
CA SER A 142 9.71 -2.35 8.10
C SER A 142 10.77 -1.78 7.17
N GLU A 143 10.83 -2.23 5.91
CA GLU A 143 11.73 -1.68 4.90
C GLU A 143 11.35 -0.24 4.54
N VAL A 144 10.05 0.06 4.47
CA VAL A 144 9.55 1.44 4.23
C VAL A 144 9.94 2.37 5.38
N ILE A 145 9.81 1.91 6.64
CA ILE A 145 10.26 2.66 7.82
C ILE A 145 11.76 2.95 7.73
N ASP A 146 12.58 1.93 7.47
CA ASP A 146 14.04 2.07 7.41
C ASP A 146 14.47 2.99 6.25
N ASN A 147 13.77 2.91 5.12
CA ASN A 147 13.98 3.80 3.98
C ASN A 147 13.67 5.26 4.34
N GLY A 148 12.59 5.52 5.08
CA GLY A 148 12.25 6.86 5.55
C GLY A 148 13.26 7.39 6.58
N LYS A 149 13.60 6.58 7.58
CA LYS A 149 14.55 6.93 8.65
C LYS A 149 15.94 7.28 8.15
N ALA A 150 16.33 6.80 6.99
CA ALA A 150 17.63 7.14 6.39
C ALA A 150 17.74 8.61 5.95
N PHE A 151 16.62 9.31 5.78
CA PHE A 151 16.55 10.66 5.23
C PHE A 151 15.85 11.66 6.14
N ILE A 152 14.89 11.23 6.94
CA ILE A 152 14.07 12.10 7.77
C ILE A 152 13.78 11.44 9.11
N ASP A 153 13.74 12.25 10.18
CA ASP A 153 13.40 11.75 11.51
C ASP A 153 11.93 11.31 11.57
N PRO A 154 11.60 10.15 12.16
CA PRO A 154 10.23 9.66 12.28
C PRO A 154 9.30 10.58 13.08
N GLY A 155 9.80 11.49 13.88
CA GLY A 155 9.01 12.55 14.52
C GLY A 155 8.41 13.53 13.53
N VAL A 156 8.90 13.61 12.28
CA VAL A 156 8.30 14.39 11.19
C VAL A 156 7.21 13.57 10.54
N LYS A 157 6.02 13.65 11.10
CA LYS A 157 4.89 12.80 10.74
C LYS A 157 3.66 13.54 10.18
N MET A 158 3.67 14.87 10.15
CA MET A 158 2.56 15.64 9.57
C MET A 158 2.55 15.51 8.06
N GLY A 159 1.36 15.32 7.48
CA GLY A 159 1.19 15.15 6.03
C GLY A 159 1.93 13.94 5.46
N GLU A 160 1.83 12.81 6.15
CA GLU A 160 2.53 11.53 5.87
C GLU A 160 4.08 11.61 5.91
N GLY A 161 4.66 12.73 6.26
CA GLY A 161 6.07 13.03 6.53
C GLY A 161 7.08 11.93 6.18
N TRP A 162 7.50 11.15 7.18
CA TRP A 162 8.48 10.08 6.98
C TRP A 162 7.96 8.93 6.10
N LEU A 163 6.63 8.65 6.08
CA LEU A 163 6.06 7.60 5.24
C LEU A 163 6.24 7.93 3.77
N LEU A 164 5.89 9.16 3.35
CA LEU A 164 6.06 9.63 1.98
C LEU A 164 7.52 9.47 1.52
N THR A 165 8.46 9.86 2.37
CA THR A 165 9.90 9.71 2.08
C THR A 165 10.28 8.24 1.93
N GLY A 166 9.78 7.37 2.82
CA GLY A 166 10.01 5.93 2.76
C GLY A 166 9.44 5.30 1.47
N GLU A 167 8.23 5.70 1.08
CA GLU A 167 7.60 5.25 -0.16
C GLU A 167 8.40 5.67 -1.41
N VAL A 168 8.88 6.93 -1.47
CA VAL A 168 9.72 7.40 -2.59
C VAL A 168 10.99 6.55 -2.72
N VAL A 169 11.68 6.30 -1.60
CA VAL A 169 12.90 5.48 -1.61
C VAL A 169 12.61 4.04 -2.03
N SER A 170 11.50 3.46 -1.56
CA SER A 170 11.06 2.12 -1.95
C SER A 170 10.76 2.04 -3.46
N LEU A 171 10.06 3.04 -4.01
CA LEU A 171 9.80 3.13 -5.45
C LEU A 171 11.10 3.18 -6.26
N ILE A 172 12.03 4.04 -5.87
CA ILE A 172 13.33 4.17 -6.56
C ILE A 172 14.10 2.83 -6.50
N LYS A 173 14.15 2.16 -5.36
CA LYS A 173 14.78 0.84 -5.19
C LYS A 173 14.14 -0.23 -6.06
N SER A 174 12.83 -0.15 -6.30
CA SER A 174 12.10 -1.05 -7.20
C SER A 174 12.22 -0.69 -8.70
N GLY A 175 13.01 0.35 -9.03
CA GLY A 175 13.23 0.80 -10.40
C GLY A 175 12.19 1.79 -10.93
N VAL A 176 11.32 2.34 -10.07
CA VAL A 176 10.38 3.41 -10.41
C VAL A 176 11.03 4.75 -10.08
N THR A 177 11.66 5.37 -11.06
CA THR A 177 12.46 6.61 -10.89
C THR A 177 11.69 7.89 -11.14
N ASN A 178 10.49 7.79 -11.72
CA ASN A 178 9.61 8.93 -11.94
C ASN A 178 8.55 8.90 -10.83
N VAL A 179 8.45 9.96 -10.05
CA VAL A 179 7.55 10.03 -8.90
C VAL A 179 6.79 11.35 -8.91
N ILE A 180 5.48 11.27 -8.73
CA ILE A 180 4.58 12.41 -8.51
C ILE A 180 4.21 12.44 -7.04
N SER A 181 4.37 13.57 -6.39
CA SER A 181 3.90 13.81 -5.02
C SER A 181 2.59 14.60 -5.07
N ALA A 182 1.48 13.93 -4.76
CA ALA A 182 0.15 14.53 -4.72
C ALA A 182 -0.17 15.01 -3.31
N GLN A 183 -0.20 16.32 -3.08
CA GLN A 183 -0.42 16.92 -1.76
C GLN A 183 -1.35 18.14 -1.83
N PRO A 184 -2.19 18.39 -0.77
CA PRO A 184 -3.09 19.52 -0.73
C PRO A 184 -2.46 20.79 -0.14
N PHE A 185 -1.20 20.73 0.25
CA PHE A 185 -0.51 21.80 0.96
C PHE A 185 0.12 22.76 -0.04
N GLY A 186 -0.57 23.68 -0.56
CA GLY A 186 -0.25 24.70 -1.53
C GLY A 186 1.20 25.20 -1.70
#